data_1bb02df363a7d81633c25b3494e3cd1a
#
_entry.id   1bb02df363a7d81633c25b3494e3cd1a
#
_cell.length_a   1.000
_cell.length_b   1.000
_cell.length_c   1.000
_cell.angle_alpha   90.00
_cell.angle_beta   90.00
_cell.angle_gamma   90.00
#
_symmetry.space_group_name_H-M   'P 1'
#
loop_
_entity.id
_entity.type
_entity.pdbx_description
1 polymer ?
#
loop_
_entity_poly.entity_id
_entity_poly.type
_entity_poly.pdbx_seq_one_letter_code
_entity_poly.pdbx_strand_id
1 'polypeptide(L)'
;MALWTGKCLQMTLMCVPRCGEIGVELHEDTDQLIRVEKGKALVKMGKCEQQLEYQQTMCAGDAVFVPAGTWHNLINIGMCPLKVSSIYAPPHHPKGTVHRTKEEAEKG
;
A
#
# COMPACT_ATOMS: atom_id res chain seq x y z
N MET A 1 -5.76 1.79 8.12
CA MET A 1 -6.89 1.27 8.91
C MET A 1 -7.53 0.08 8.22
N ALA A 2 -7.67 -1.02 8.94
CA ALA A 2 -8.34 -2.19 8.40
C ALA A 2 -9.85 -1.95 8.34
N LEU A 3 -10.47 -2.13 7.16
CA LEU A 3 -11.92 -2.06 6.99
C LEU A 3 -12.56 -3.39 7.27
N TRP A 4 -11.90 -4.47 6.87
CA TRP A 4 -12.43 -5.80 7.01
C TRP A 4 -11.31 -6.82 6.96
N THR A 5 -11.38 -7.81 7.81
CA THR A 5 -10.43 -8.92 7.84
C THR A 5 -11.19 -10.23 7.83
N GLY A 6 -10.96 -11.02 6.80
CA GLY A 6 -11.52 -12.33 6.65
C GLY A 6 -10.49 -13.42 6.88
N LYS A 7 -10.89 -14.65 6.56
CA LYS A 7 -10.02 -15.82 6.67
C LYS A 7 -8.89 -15.78 5.62
N CYS A 8 -9.21 -15.35 4.40
CA CYS A 8 -8.30 -15.43 3.28
C CYS A 8 -7.88 -14.09 2.70
N LEU A 9 -8.52 -12.98 3.11
CA LEU A 9 -8.12 -11.67 2.66
C LEU A 9 -8.50 -10.58 3.65
N GLN A 10 -7.86 -9.43 3.48
CA GLN A 10 -8.08 -8.26 4.32
C GLN A 10 -8.12 -7.02 3.43
N MET A 11 -9.01 -6.10 3.74
CA MET A 11 -9.10 -4.81 3.05
C MET A 11 -8.76 -3.68 4.01
N THR A 12 -7.93 -2.75 3.54
CA THR A 12 -7.55 -1.57 4.31
C THR A 12 -7.78 -0.30 3.50
N LEU A 13 -7.94 0.81 4.20
CA LEU A 13 -7.90 2.15 3.61
C LEU A 13 -6.74 2.91 4.21
N MET A 14 -6.09 3.73 3.40
CA MET A 14 -5.00 4.58 3.84
C MET A 14 -5.10 5.94 3.17
N CYS A 15 -4.81 6.98 3.94
CA CYS A 15 -4.72 8.34 3.45
C CYS A 15 -3.27 8.81 3.57
N VAL A 16 -2.70 9.25 2.45
CA VAL A 16 -1.32 9.74 2.42
C VAL A 16 -1.37 11.24 2.18
N PRO A 17 -0.85 12.05 3.11
CA PRO A 17 -0.90 13.50 2.93
C PRO A 17 -0.07 13.94 1.72
N ARG A 18 -0.35 15.16 1.27
CA ARG A 18 0.43 15.77 0.19
C ARG A 18 1.91 15.76 0.56
N CYS A 19 2.75 15.44 -0.40
CA CYS A 19 4.21 15.29 -0.24
C CYS A 19 4.62 14.10 0.64
N GLY A 20 3.67 13.26 1.04
CA GLY A 20 3.96 12.09 1.86
C GLY A 20 4.11 10.82 1.05
N GLU A 21 4.47 9.76 1.76
CA GLU A 21 4.58 8.42 1.18
C GLU A 21 4.21 7.37 2.22
N ILE A 22 3.90 6.17 1.76
CA ILE A 22 3.66 5.05 2.68
C ILE A 22 4.98 4.61 3.32
N GLY A 23 6.07 4.64 2.57
CA GLY A 23 7.35 4.11 2.97
C GLY A 23 7.63 2.78 2.28
N VAL A 24 8.90 2.44 2.20
CA VAL A 24 9.32 1.19 1.55
C VAL A 24 8.92 0.01 2.44
N GLU A 25 8.20 -0.95 1.88
CA GLU A 25 7.68 -2.10 2.60
C GLU A 25 7.96 -3.39 1.84
N LEU A 26 8.01 -4.50 2.60
CA LEU A 26 8.11 -5.85 2.06
C LEU A 26 7.10 -6.73 2.80
N HIS A 27 6.28 -7.44 2.04
CA HIS A 27 5.37 -8.46 2.58
C HIS A 27 5.78 -9.79 1.96
N GLU A 28 6.46 -10.64 2.73
CA GLU A 28 7.04 -11.87 2.19
C GLU A 28 6.01 -12.94 1.87
N ASP A 29 4.93 -12.99 2.63
CA ASP A 29 3.94 -14.06 2.56
C ASP A 29 2.57 -13.60 2.06
N THR A 30 2.47 -12.38 1.56
CA THR A 30 1.17 -11.77 1.24
C THR A 30 1.23 -11.07 -0.10
N ASP A 31 0.30 -11.39 -0.97
CA ASP A 31 0.07 -10.61 -2.18
C ASP A 31 -0.80 -9.41 -1.81
N GLN A 32 -0.62 -8.32 -2.53
CA GLN A 32 -1.34 -7.09 -2.27
C GLN A 32 -1.88 -6.51 -3.57
N LEU A 33 -3.13 -6.04 -3.54
CA LEU A 33 -3.70 -5.21 -4.59
C LEU A 33 -3.86 -3.81 -4.02
N ILE A 34 -3.29 -2.81 -4.68
CA ILE A 34 -3.42 -1.41 -4.28
C ILE A 34 -4.23 -0.69 -5.35
N ARG A 35 -5.29 0.00 -4.94
CA ARG A 35 -6.10 0.81 -5.84
C ARG A 35 -6.14 2.25 -5.36
N VAL A 36 -5.94 3.20 -6.28
CA VAL A 36 -6.06 4.62 -5.98
C VAL A 36 -7.54 4.99 -6.04
N GLU A 37 -8.07 5.45 -4.92
CA GLU A 37 -9.46 5.91 -4.82
C GLU A 37 -9.59 7.39 -5.11
N LYS A 38 -8.59 8.20 -4.71
CA LYS A 38 -8.57 9.64 -4.95
C LYS A 38 -7.13 10.13 -4.95
N GLY A 39 -6.80 10.98 -5.91
CA GLY A 39 -5.48 11.59 -5.99
C GLY A 39 -4.61 10.96 -7.06
N LYS A 40 -3.31 11.19 -6.93
CA LYS A 40 -2.32 10.72 -7.89
C LYS A 40 -1.11 10.18 -7.15
N ALA A 41 -0.66 9.00 -7.54
CA ALA A 41 0.41 8.29 -6.85
C ALA A 41 1.48 7.82 -7.82
N LEU A 42 2.70 7.68 -7.30
CA LEU A 42 3.77 6.96 -7.96
C LEU A 42 4.02 5.68 -7.18
N VAL A 43 3.82 4.54 -7.82
CA VAL A 43 4.17 3.25 -7.24
C VAL A 43 5.55 2.85 -7.70
N LYS A 44 6.37 2.38 -6.76
CA LYS A 44 7.71 1.85 -7.05
C LYS A 44 7.80 0.43 -6.54
N MET A 45 8.38 -0.46 -7.33
CA MET A 45 8.55 -1.86 -6.94
C MET A 45 9.91 -2.38 -7.39
N GLY A 46 10.45 -3.35 -6.66
CA GLY A 46 11.71 -3.98 -7.01
C GLY A 46 12.02 -5.18 -6.14
N LYS A 47 13.10 -5.87 -6.48
CA LYS A 47 13.55 -7.07 -5.75
C LYS A 47 14.39 -6.72 -4.53
N CYS A 48 14.95 -5.51 -4.51
CA CYS A 48 15.79 -5.03 -3.41
C CYS A 48 15.28 -3.69 -2.91
N GLU A 49 15.45 -3.44 -1.62
CA GLU A 49 15.01 -2.19 -1.00
C GLU A 49 15.60 -0.96 -1.68
N GLN A 50 16.85 -1.04 -2.12
CA GLN A 50 17.55 0.08 -2.74
C GLN A 50 17.35 0.18 -4.25
N GLN A 51 16.66 -0.80 -4.86
CA GLN A 51 16.48 -0.87 -6.31
C GLN A 51 15.02 -1.09 -6.68
N LEU A 52 14.21 -0.06 -6.50
CA LEU A 52 12.80 -0.09 -6.89
C LEU A 52 12.71 0.38 -8.36
N GLU A 53 13.10 -0.48 -9.27
CA GLU A 53 13.23 -0.15 -10.69
C GLU A 53 11.90 0.02 -11.42
N TYR A 54 10.89 -0.75 -11.04
CA TYR A 54 9.57 -0.58 -11.62
C TYR A 54 8.91 0.66 -11.03
N GLN A 55 8.47 1.57 -11.91
CA GLN A 55 7.80 2.80 -11.50
C GLN A 55 6.61 3.05 -12.39
N GLN A 56 5.46 3.33 -11.79
CA GLN A 56 4.22 3.57 -12.52
C GLN A 56 3.41 4.67 -11.85
N THR A 57 3.00 5.66 -12.63
CA THR A 57 2.06 6.67 -12.16
C THR A 57 0.66 6.09 -12.16
N MET A 58 -0.08 6.34 -11.08
CA MET A 58 -1.45 5.86 -10.90
C MET A 58 -2.38 7.02 -10.58
N CYS A 59 -3.51 7.03 -11.26
CA CYS A 59 -4.59 7.99 -11.01
C CYS A 59 -5.79 7.27 -10.39
N ALA A 60 -6.79 8.02 -9.95
CA ALA A 60 -8.00 7.44 -9.37
C ALA A 60 -8.59 6.39 -10.31
N GLY A 61 -8.90 5.23 -9.79
CA GLY A 61 -9.41 4.08 -10.54
C GLY A 61 -8.35 3.09 -11.00
N ASP A 62 -7.07 3.48 -10.98
CA ASP A 62 -6.00 2.56 -11.35
C ASP A 62 -5.65 1.63 -10.19
N ALA A 63 -5.20 0.44 -10.52
CA ALA A 63 -4.80 -0.55 -9.53
C ALA A 63 -3.51 -1.24 -9.94
N VAL A 64 -2.77 -1.72 -8.94
CA VAL A 64 -1.53 -2.46 -9.18
C VAL A 64 -1.49 -3.68 -8.26
N PHE A 65 -0.95 -4.78 -8.77
CA PHE A 65 -0.68 -5.97 -7.97
C PHE A 65 0.76 -5.93 -7.49
N VAL A 66 0.95 -6.17 -6.19
CA VAL A 66 2.26 -6.30 -5.57
C VAL A 66 2.40 -7.74 -5.11
N PRO A 67 3.14 -8.57 -5.85
CA PRO A 67 3.34 -9.97 -5.46
C PRO A 67 4.10 -10.09 -4.13
N ALA A 68 3.84 -11.16 -3.40
CA ALA A 68 4.58 -11.48 -2.19
C ALA A 68 6.08 -11.46 -2.50
N GLY A 69 6.87 -10.95 -1.57
CA GLY A 69 8.32 -10.88 -1.72
C GLY A 69 8.82 -9.71 -2.58
N THR A 70 7.95 -8.76 -2.92
CA THR A 70 8.32 -7.60 -3.73
C THR A 70 8.41 -6.36 -2.84
N TRP A 71 9.57 -5.71 -2.84
CA TRP A 71 9.75 -4.41 -2.19
C TRP A 71 8.93 -3.37 -2.94
N HIS A 72 8.24 -2.51 -2.21
CA HIS A 72 7.39 -1.49 -2.84
C HIS A 72 7.25 -0.25 -1.98
N ASN A 73 6.90 0.86 -2.63
CA ASN A 73 6.56 2.12 -1.98
C ASN A 73 5.48 2.82 -2.81
N LEU A 74 4.68 3.61 -2.14
CA LEU A 74 3.65 4.43 -2.77
C LEU A 74 3.83 5.87 -2.31
N ILE A 75 4.00 6.77 -3.26
CA ILE A 75 4.31 8.18 -3.01
C ILE A 75 3.17 9.04 -3.54
N ASN A 76 2.72 10.00 -2.72
CA ASN A 76 1.74 10.98 -3.18
C ASN A 76 2.45 12.04 -4.03
N ILE A 77 2.17 12.04 -5.33
CA ILE A 77 2.73 13.01 -6.28
C ILE A 77 1.70 14.02 -6.75
N GLY A 78 0.49 14.00 -6.18
CA GLY A 78 -0.58 14.93 -6.52
C GLY A 78 -0.61 16.16 -5.62
N MET A 79 -1.60 17.00 -5.84
CA MET A 79 -1.79 18.25 -5.10
C MET A 79 -2.74 18.10 -3.91
N CYS A 80 -3.39 16.94 -3.78
CA CYS A 80 -4.38 16.65 -2.73
C CYS A 80 -3.96 15.44 -1.93
N PRO A 81 -4.57 15.20 -0.75
CA PRO A 81 -4.34 13.94 -0.05
C PRO A 81 -4.68 12.76 -0.94
N LEU A 82 -3.84 11.74 -0.88
CA LEU A 82 -4.01 10.51 -1.65
C LEU A 82 -4.79 9.51 -0.82
N LYS A 83 -5.85 8.95 -1.40
CA LYS A 83 -6.64 7.90 -0.75
C LYS A 83 -6.49 6.62 -1.54
N VAL A 84 -6.08 5.56 -0.87
CA VAL A 84 -5.90 4.25 -1.49
C VAL A 84 -6.59 3.18 -0.69
N SER A 85 -7.07 2.15 -1.39
CA SER A 85 -7.53 0.92 -0.76
C SER A 85 -6.55 -0.18 -1.11
N SER A 86 -6.37 -1.12 -0.18
CA SER A 86 -5.50 -2.26 -0.40
C SER A 86 -6.21 -3.54 0.02
N ILE A 87 -5.97 -4.60 -0.74
CA ILE A 87 -6.44 -5.94 -0.40
C ILE A 87 -5.22 -6.82 -0.25
N TYR A 88 -5.13 -7.49 0.89
CA TYR A 88 -4.06 -8.42 1.22
C TYR A 88 -4.59 -9.84 1.26
N ALA A 89 -3.89 -10.77 0.64
CA ALA A 89 -4.24 -12.18 0.64
C ALA A 89 -2.98 -13.02 0.79
N PRO A 90 -2.83 -13.76 1.89
CA PRO A 90 -3.67 -13.81 3.08
C PRO A 90 -3.59 -12.52 3.92
N PRO A 91 -4.44 -12.36 4.95
CA PRO A 91 -4.43 -11.16 5.79
C PRO A 91 -3.05 -10.90 6.37
N HIS A 92 -2.57 -9.66 6.21
CA HIS A 92 -1.26 -9.24 6.71
C HIS A 92 -1.34 -8.74 8.15
N HIS A 93 -2.44 -8.06 8.49
CA HIS A 93 -2.64 -7.52 9.83
C HIS A 93 -3.61 -8.38 10.62
N PRO A 94 -3.36 -8.62 11.92
CA PRO A 94 -4.32 -9.33 12.74
C PRO A 94 -5.69 -8.65 12.73
N LYS A 95 -6.75 -9.45 12.87
CA LYS A 95 -8.11 -8.92 12.91
C LYS A 95 -8.26 -7.93 14.07
N GLY A 96 -8.85 -6.77 13.77
CA GLY A 96 -9.02 -5.71 14.75
C GLY A 96 -7.83 -4.75 14.87
N THR A 97 -6.75 -5.01 14.16
CA THR A 97 -5.59 -4.13 14.15
C THR A 97 -5.88 -2.85 13.37
N VAL A 98 -5.52 -1.72 13.93
CA VAL A 98 -5.67 -0.42 13.30
C VAL A 98 -4.33 0.28 13.26
N HIS A 99 -3.89 0.65 12.06
CA HIS A 99 -2.67 1.43 11.87
C HIS A 99 -3.04 2.87 11.56
N ARG A 100 -2.59 3.79 12.40
CA ARG A 100 -2.95 5.21 12.30
C ARG A 100 -1.89 6.04 11.60
N THR A 101 -0.66 5.56 11.63
CA THR A 101 0.48 6.27 11.05
C THR A 101 1.31 5.31 10.22
N LYS A 102 2.20 5.88 9.40
CA LYS A 102 3.17 5.11 8.64
C LYS A 102 4.04 4.23 9.55
N GLU A 103 4.47 4.78 10.68
CA GLU A 103 5.30 4.04 11.63
C GLU A 103 4.58 2.85 12.23
N GLU A 104 3.32 3.01 12.60
CA GLU A 104 2.51 1.92 13.11
C GLU A 104 2.28 0.84 12.06
N ALA A 105 2.06 1.23 10.81
CA ALA A 105 1.88 0.31 9.71
C ALA A 105 3.16 -0.50 9.44
N GLU A 106 4.32 0.13 9.53
CA GLU A 106 5.60 -0.55 9.34
C GLU A 106 5.91 -1.57 10.43
N LYS A 107 5.40 -1.39 11.62
CA LYS A 107 5.56 -2.33 12.72
C LYS A 107 4.61 -3.51 12.65
N GLY A 108 3.48 -3.33 11.99
CA GLY A 108 2.49 -4.38 11.81
C GLY A 108 2.86 -5.31 10.66
#